data_c1a0467c8981cb8188b81e898c4dd460
#
_entry.id   c1a0467c8981cb8188b81e898c4dd460
#
_cell.length_a   1.000
_cell.length_b   1.000
_cell.length_c   1.000
_cell.angle_alpha   90.00
_cell.angle_beta   90.00
_cell.angle_gamma   90.00
#
_symmetry.space_group_name_H-M   'P 1'
#
loop_
_entity.id
_entity.type
_entity.pdbx_description
1 polymer ?
#
loop_
_entity_poly.entity_id
_entity_poly.type
_entity_poly.pdbx_seq_one_letter_code
_entity_poly.pdbx_strand_id
1 'polypeptide(L)'
;MLFQSAESRYNQWVREHYRFLLRSAWALTGSRAIAEDVVQDCFANAWKHREQLRDAALARAWLFQIMRRAAFRQAAPSMQSLDDEEQPEQATPDAGLDDKLDVVKALARLAPIHREVLVLFYFDDMPTAQMAEALEIAPGTVLSRLARARDALKLAMGVPATPKADVNVTPFRRTKT
;
A
#
# COMPACT_ATOMS: atom_id res chain seq x y z
N MET A 1 20.66 -22.20 21.34
CA MET A 1 19.98 -21.09 20.65
C MET A 1 21.04 -20.27 19.93
N LEU A 2 21.08 -20.34 18.61
CA LEU A 2 21.98 -19.54 17.80
C LEU A 2 21.41 -18.11 17.79
N PHE A 3 22.06 -17.17 18.48
CA PHE A 3 21.75 -15.75 18.38
C PHE A 3 22.02 -15.31 16.93
N GLN A 4 20.96 -15.14 16.14
CA GLN A 4 21.09 -14.52 14.82
C GLN A 4 21.70 -13.13 15.01
N SER A 5 22.81 -12.87 14.33
CA SER A 5 23.40 -11.53 14.33
C SER A 5 22.40 -10.51 13.77
N ALA A 6 22.51 -9.25 14.19
CA ALA A 6 21.67 -8.16 13.67
C ALA A 6 21.73 -8.09 12.14
N GLU A 7 22.90 -8.35 11.56
CA GLU A 7 23.13 -8.40 10.12
C GLU A 7 22.40 -9.57 9.45
N SER A 8 22.43 -10.77 10.05
CA SER A 8 21.72 -11.94 9.53
C SER A 8 20.20 -11.70 9.50
N ARG A 9 19.65 -11.10 10.55
CA ARG A 9 18.24 -10.71 10.66
C ARG A 9 17.86 -9.68 9.59
N TYR A 10 18.69 -8.66 9.41
CA TYR A 10 18.47 -7.64 8.40
C TYR A 10 18.51 -8.21 6.97
N ASN A 11 19.49 -9.05 6.66
CA ASN A 11 19.60 -9.72 5.37
C ASN A 11 18.40 -10.64 5.09
N GLN A 12 17.83 -11.24 6.12
CA GLN A 12 16.58 -11.98 6.02
C GLN A 12 15.41 -11.06 5.65
N TRP A 13 15.24 -9.92 6.32
CA TRP A 13 14.18 -8.95 6.00
C TRP A 13 14.27 -8.48 4.55
N VAL A 14 15.48 -8.17 4.06
CA VAL A 14 15.68 -7.75 2.67
C VAL A 14 15.20 -8.86 1.72
N ARG A 15 15.63 -10.11 1.91
CA ARG A 15 15.25 -11.23 1.04
C ARG A 15 13.75 -11.50 1.04
N GLU A 16 13.12 -11.47 2.21
CA GLU A 16 11.72 -11.83 2.38
C GLU A 16 10.77 -10.72 1.92
N HIS A 17 11.15 -9.45 2.12
CA HIS A 17 10.22 -8.33 1.97
C HIS A 17 10.51 -7.39 0.79
N TYR A 18 11.68 -7.51 0.12
CA TYR A 18 12.06 -6.61 -0.98
C TYR A 18 11.01 -6.53 -2.09
N ARG A 19 10.56 -7.70 -2.59
CA ARG A 19 9.59 -7.75 -3.70
C ARG A 19 8.25 -7.14 -3.33
N PHE A 20 7.81 -7.40 -2.11
CA PHE A 20 6.58 -6.83 -1.59
C PHE A 20 6.68 -5.30 -1.49
N LEU A 21 7.74 -4.80 -0.84
CA LEU A 21 7.95 -3.37 -0.67
C LEU A 21 8.08 -2.64 -2.01
N LEU A 22 8.78 -3.22 -2.98
CA LEU A 22 8.94 -2.63 -4.30
C LEU A 22 7.60 -2.51 -5.05
N ARG A 23 6.79 -3.57 -5.04
CA ARG A 23 5.46 -3.52 -5.67
C ARG A 23 4.55 -2.50 -5.00
N SER A 24 4.56 -2.48 -3.66
CA SER A 24 3.76 -1.54 -2.88
C SER A 24 4.22 -0.10 -3.09
N ALA A 25 5.52 0.16 -3.07
CA ALA A 25 6.08 1.48 -3.34
C ALA A 25 5.72 1.95 -4.76
N TRP A 26 5.84 1.08 -5.77
CA TRP A 26 5.44 1.42 -7.15
C TRP A 26 3.95 1.76 -7.25
N ALA A 27 3.09 0.97 -6.64
CA ALA A 27 1.66 1.24 -6.62
C ALA A 27 1.31 2.55 -5.88
N LEU A 28 2.09 2.92 -4.85
CA LEU A 28 1.89 4.17 -4.10
C LEU A 28 2.43 5.40 -4.82
N THR A 29 3.57 5.28 -5.49
CA THR A 29 4.27 6.42 -6.13
C THR A 29 3.90 6.61 -7.61
N GLY A 30 3.46 5.55 -8.28
CA GLY A 30 3.20 5.57 -9.72
C GLY A 30 4.46 5.50 -10.60
N SER A 31 5.66 5.58 -10.02
CA SER A 31 6.95 5.55 -10.71
C SER A 31 7.82 4.43 -10.17
N ARG A 32 8.38 3.63 -11.09
CA ARG A 32 9.27 2.53 -10.72
C ARG A 32 10.59 3.04 -10.17
N ALA A 33 11.15 4.08 -10.76
CA ALA A 33 12.40 4.69 -10.31
C ALA A 33 12.26 5.24 -8.88
N ILE A 34 11.19 6.00 -8.61
CA ILE A 34 10.89 6.50 -7.26
C ILE A 34 10.65 5.33 -6.29
N ALA A 35 9.99 4.28 -6.72
CA ALA A 35 9.75 3.11 -5.88
C ALA A 35 11.05 2.41 -5.45
N GLU A 36 12.02 2.29 -6.37
CA GLU A 36 13.33 1.71 -6.08
C GLU A 36 14.09 2.55 -5.05
N ASP A 37 14.10 3.88 -5.18
CA ASP A 37 14.71 4.81 -4.22
C ASP A 37 14.03 4.73 -2.86
N VAL A 38 12.70 4.73 -2.83
CA VAL A 38 11.90 4.59 -1.60
C VAL A 38 12.21 3.29 -0.85
N VAL A 39 12.38 2.19 -1.57
CA VAL A 39 12.71 0.90 -0.96
C VAL A 39 14.13 0.87 -0.43
N GLN A 40 15.09 1.47 -1.13
CA GLN A 40 16.45 1.63 -0.61
C GLN A 40 16.47 2.46 0.67
N ASP A 41 15.79 3.59 0.68
CA ASP A 41 15.64 4.44 1.88
C ASP A 41 14.94 3.68 3.02
N CYS A 42 13.92 2.88 2.70
CA CYS A 42 13.23 2.05 3.68
C CYS A 42 14.20 1.09 4.38
N PHE A 43 14.99 0.34 3.64
CA PHE A 43 15.93 -0.59 4.22
C PHE A 43 17.08 0.10 4.96
N ALA A 44 17.58 1.24 4.47
CA ALA A 44 18.58 2.03 5.18
C ALA A 44 18.04 2.53 6.54
N ASN A 45 16.80 2.99 6.59
CA ASN A 45 16.14 3.40 7.82
C ASN A 45 15.83 2.21 8.75
N ALA A 46 15.40 1.07 8.18
CA ALA A 46 15.17 -0.16 8.93
C ALA A 46 16.45 -0.65 9.62
N TRP A 47 17.59 -0.55 8.97
CA TRP A 47 18.89 -0.87 9.58
C TRP A 47 19.20 0.05 10.76
N LYS A 48 19.02 1.35 10.61
CA LYS A 48 19.26 2.35 11.68
C LYS A 48 18.38 2.11 12.90
N HIS A 49 17.12 1.70 12.68
CA HIS A 49 16.12 1.56 13.74
C HIS A 49 15.78 0.10 14.06
N ARG A 50 16.60 -0.86 13.66
CA ARG A 50 16.38 -2.31 13.78
C ARG A 50 16.07 -2.81 15.20
N GLU A 51 16.50 -2.07 16.21
CA GLU A 51 16.27 -2.40 17.61
C GLU A 51 14.83 -2.08 18.07
N GLN A 52 14.11 -1.25 17.32
CA GLN A 52 12.72 -0.94 17.61
C GLN A 52 11.79 -2.12 17.31
N LEU A 53 12.17 -2.98 16.37
CA LEU A 53 11.41 -4.19 16.05
C LEU A 53 11.73 -5.31 17.06
N ARG A 54 10.84 -5.46 18.05
CA ARG A 54 10.97 -6.49 19.10
C ARG A 54 10.39 -7.84 18.68
N ASP A 55 9.33 -7.81 17.85
CA ASP A 55 8.65 -9.00 17.35
C ASP A 55 8.86 -9.16 15.84
N ALA A 56 9.53 -10.24 15.45
CA ALA A 56 9.80 -10.54 14.04
C ALA A 56 8.52 -10.75 13.20
N ALA A 57 7.43 -11.19 13.83
CA ALA A 57 6.13 -11.34 13.14
C ALA A 57 5.57 -10.01 12.64
N LEU A 58 5.97 -8.90 13.25
CA LEU A 58 5.56 -7.54 12.86
C LEU A 58 6.50 -6.90 11.83
N ALA A 59 7.57 -7.57 11.41
CA ALA A 59 8.57 -7.01 10.49
C ALA A 59 7.94 -6.46 9.20
N ARG A 60 6.99 -7.20 8.62
CA ARG A 60 6.31 -6.83 7.38
C ARG A 60 5.52 -5.52 7.53
N ALA A 61 4.71 -5.40 8.57
CA ALA A 61 3.93 -4.20 8.86
C ALA A 61 4.84 -3.00 9.19
N TRP A 62 5.87 -3.23 9.98
CA TRP A 62 6.85 -2.21 10.36
C TRP A 62 7.64 -1.68 9.17
N LEU A 63 8.14 -2.56 8.29
CA LEU A 63 8.82 -2.15 7.06
C LEU A 63 7.88 -1.37 6.13
N PHE A 64 6.62 -1.78 6.03
CA PHE A 64 5.63 -1.03 5.26
C PHE A 64 5.42 0.39 5.80
N GLN A 65 5.36 0.58 7.13
CA GLN A 65 5.25 1.91 7.73
C GLN A 65 6.44 2.82 7.35
N ILE A 66 7.66 2.27 7.39
CA ILE A 66 8.88 3.03 7.02
C ILE A 66 8.82 3.41 5.53
N MET A 67 8.52 2.44 4.66
CA MET A 67 8.41 2.63 3.21
C MET A 67 7.32 3.65 2.86
N ARG A 68 6.13 3.51 3.45
CA ARG A 68 5.00 4.43 3.26
C ARG A 68 5.36 5.88 3.59
N ARG A 69 6.02 6.10 4.72
CA ARG A 69 6.48 7.45 5.11
C ARG A 69 7.51 8.01 4.13
N ALA A 70 8.39 7.18 3.59
CA ALA A 70 9.34 7.58 2.56
C ALA A 70 8.61 7.92 1.24
N ALA A 71 7.66 7.08 0.80
CA ALA A 71 6.88 7.30 -0.41
C ALA A 71 6.11 8.63 -0.37
N PHE A 72 5.48 8.96 0.75
CA PHE A 72 4.76 10.23 0.88
C PHE A 72 5.66 11.45 0.93
N ARG A 73 6.86 11.35 1.50
CA ARG A 73 7.82 12.46 1.44
C ARG A 73 8.26 12.75 0.02
N GLN A 74 8.45 11.73 -0.81
CA GLN A 74 8.84 11.91 -2.22
C GLN A 74 7.67 12.35 -3.12
N ALA A 75 6.43 11.96 -2.76
CA ALA A 75 5.22 12.37 -3.48
C ALA A 75 4.73 13.78 -3.07
N ALA A 76 5.22 14.35 -1.98
CA ALA A 76 4.94 15.74 -1.63
C ALA A 76 5.59 16.63 -2.71
N PRO A 77 4.83 17.57 -3.34
CA PRO A 77 5.39 18.43 -4.34
C PRO A 77 6.58 19.19 -3.72
N SER A 78 7.78 18.94 -4.25
CA SER A 78 8.92 19.80 -4.04
C SER A 78 8.50 21.17 -4.52
N MET A 79 8.51 22.19 -3.65
CA MET A 79 8.25 23.58 -4.02
C MET A 79 9.33 24.15 -4.96
N GLN A 80 10.09 23.31 -5.62
CA GLN A 80 11.10 23.64 -6.61
C GLN A 80 11.00 22.65 -7.77
N SER A 81 10.21 22.98 -8.75
CA SER A 81 10.34 22.74 -10.19
C SER A 81 8.96 22.73 -10.85
N LEU A 82 8.58 23.89 -11.34
CA LEU A 82 7.44 24.06 -12.25
C LEU A 82 7.87 23.86 -13.72
N ASP A 83 8.93 23.10 -13.99
CA ASP A 83 9.38 22.87 -15.36
C ASP A 83 10.10 21.54 -15.49
N ASP A 84 9.35 20.45 -15.38
CA ASP A 84 9.75 19.18 -16.03
C ASP A 84 8.48 18.35 -16.22
N GLU A 85 7.91 18.45 -17.42
CA GLU A 85 7.00 17.45 -17.97
C GLU A 85 7.82 16.16 -18.21
N GLU A 86 8.08 15.38 -17.16
CA GLU A 86 8.52 14.00 -17.32
C GLU A 86 7.36 13.18 -17.86
N GLN A 87 7.37 13.01 -19.17
CA GLN A 87 6.59 11.99 -19.84
C GLN A 87 6.90 10.63 -19.19
N PRO A 88 5.88 9.80 -18.87
CA PRO A 88 6.12 8.48 -18.34
C PRO A 88 6.97 7.70 -19.35
N GLU A 89 8.14 7.28 -18.89
CA GLU A 89 9.08 6.46 -19.66
C GLU A 89 8.32 5.25 -20.21
N GLN A 90 8.22 5.19 -21.55
CA GLN A 90 7.58 4.09 -22.27
C GLN A 90 8.40 2.82 -22.04
N ALA A 91 7.99 2.01 -21.08
CA ALA A 91 8.48 0.65 -20.97
C ALA A 91 7.97 -0.16 -22.17
N THR A 92 8.88 -0.85 -22.86
CA THR A 92 8.62 -1.78 -23.96
C THR A 92 7.48 -2.73 -23.63
N PRO A 93 6.56 -3.00 -24.57
CA PRO A 93 5.34 -3.77 -24.30
C PRO A 93 5.67 -5.25 -24.13
N ASP A 94 5.60 -5.71 -22.91
CA ASP A 94 5.44 -7.11 -22.57
C ASP A 94 3.95 -7.33 -22.25
N ALA A 95 3.28 -8.26 -22.91
CA ALA A 95 1.82 -8.40 -22.95
C ALA A 95 1.11 -8.61 -21.58
N GLY A 96 1.86 -8.66 -20.48
CA GLY A 96 1.35 -8.64 -19.12
C GLY A 96 1.69 -7.35 -18.36
N LEU A 97 2.38 -6.40 -18.99
CA LEU A 97 2.84 -5.15 -18.38
C LEU A 97 1.79 -4.05 -18.54
N ASP A 98 1.03 -4.06 -19.64
CA ASP A 98 0.00 -3.05 -19.92
C ASP A 98 -1.13 -3.11 -18.88
N ASP A 99 -1.63 -4.30 -18.52
CA ASP A 99 -2.66 -4.47 -17.51
C ASP A 99 -2.16 -3.98 -16.13
N LYS A 100 -0.90 -4.24 -15.80
CA LYS A 100 -0.29 -3.77 -14.54
C LYS A 100 -0.12 -2.26 -14.52
N LEU A 101 0.26 -1.66 -15.63
CA LEU A 101 0.39 -0.21 -15.78
C LEU A 101 -0.98 0.47 -15.64
N ASP A 102 -2.03 -0.11 -16.19
CA ASP A 102 -3.38 0.44 -16.08
C ASP A 102 -3.92 0.39 -14.65
N VAL A 103 -3.63 -0.67 -13.91
CA VAL A 103 -3.94 -0.75 -12.48
C VAL A 103 -3.15 0.30 -11.68
N VAL A 104 -1.85 0.47 -11.93
CA VAL A 104 -1.02 1.48 -11.26
C VAL A 104 -1.53 2.90 -11.56
N LYS A 105 -1.88 3.19 -12.82
CA LYS A 105 -2.49 4.47 -13.23
C LYS A 105 -3.84 4.70 -12.55
N ALA A 106 -4.68 3.67 -12.45
CA ALA A 106 -5.96 3.75 -11.74
C ALA A 106 -5.77 4.00 -10.25
N LEU A 107 -4.82 3.31 -9.62
CA LEU A 107 -4.45 3.54 -8.22
C LEU A 107 -3.92 4.96 -7.99
N ALA A 108 -3.15 5.52 -8.92
CA ALA A 108 -2.62 6.89 -8.83
C ALA A 108 -3.72 7.97 -8.77
N ARG A 109 -4.91 7.69 -9.32
CA ARG A 109 -6.08 8.58 -9.28
C ARG A 109 -6.84 8.55 -7.95
N LEU A 110 -6.54 7.56 -7.09
CA LEU A 110 -7.20 7.39 -5.80
C LEU A 110 -6.57 8.28 -4.73
N ALA A 111 -7.38 8.67 -3.74
CA ALA A 111 -6.85 9.27 -2.53
C ALA A 111 -5.83 8.32 -1.85
N PRO A 112 -4.72 8.83 -1.27
CA PRO A 112 -3.68 8.01 -0.66
C PRO A 112 -4.22 6.96 0.32
N ILE A 113 -5.18 7.34 1.17
CA ILE A 113 -5.79 6.44 2.16
C ILE A 113 -6.53 5.25 1.54
N HIS A 114 -7.07 5.40 0.34
CA HIS A 114 -7.73 4.32 -0.40
C HIS A 114 -6.70 3.44 -1.12
N ARG A 115 -5.66 4.06 -1.67
CA ARG A 115 -4.58 3.36 -2.36
C ARG A 115 -3.84 2.41 -1.43
N GLU A 116 -3.51 2.87 -0.21
CA GLU A 116 -2.81 2.08 0.79
C GLU A 116 -3.54 0.78 1.15
N VAL A 117 -4.82 0.86 1.47
CA VAL A 117 -5.59 -0.33 1.87
C VAL A 117 -5.73 -1.33 0.73
N LEU A 118 -5.84 -0.86 -0.52
CA LEU A 118 -5.90 -1.73 -1.70
C LEU A 118 -4.57 -2.43 -1.94
N VAL A 119 -3.46 -1.70 -1.82
CA VAL A 119 -2.11 -2.26 -1.99
C VAL A 119 -1.86 -3.37 -0.98
N LEU A 120 -2.12 -3.11 0.31
CA LEU A 120 -1.92 -4.12 1.35
C LEU A 120 -2.83 -5.34 1.19
N PHE A 121 -4.06 -5.14 0.75
CA PHE A 121 -5.02 -6.23 0.60
C PHE A 121 -4.73 -7.08 -0.63
N TYR A 122 -4.56 -6.46 -1.82
CA TYR A 122 -4.48 -7.18 -3.09
C TYR A 122 -3.07 -7.57 -3.52
N PHE A 123 -2.04 -6.80 -3.15
CA PHE A 123 -0.68 -7.11 -3.55
C PHE A 123 0.06 -7.96 -2.53
N ASP A 124 -0.44 -7.95 -1.30
CA ASP A 124 0.26 -8.55 -0.18
C ASP A 124 -0.54 -9.60 0.57
N ASP A 125 -1.81 -9.79 0.22
CA ASP A 125 -2.74 -10.68 0.95
C ASP A 125 -2.65 -10.48 2.48
N MET A 126 -2.42 -9.21 2.90
CA MET A 126 -2.17 -8.90 4.29
C MET A 126 -3.46 -9.05 5.12
N PRO A 127 -3.45 -9.83 6.20
CA PRO A 127 -4.59 -9.95 7.09
C PRO A 127 -5.01 -8.60 7.67
N THR A 128 -6.31 -8.37 7.87
CA THR A 128 -6.86 -7.09 8.37
C THR A 128 -6.18 -6.61 9.66
N ALA A 129 -5.84 -7.52 10.57
CA ALA A 129 -5.13 -7.18 11.80
C ALA A 129 -3.73 -6.59 11.51
N GLN A 130 -2.98 -7.19 10.59
CA GLN A 130 -1.67 -6.67 10.19
C GLN A 130 -1.79 -5.38 9.38
N MET A 131 -2.86 -5.22 8.57
CA MET A 131 -3.13 -3.96 7.89
C MET A 131 -3.41 -2.82 8.89
N ALA A 132 -4.13 -3.12 9.97
CA ALA A 132 -4.40 -2.17 11.05
C ALA A 132 -3.09 -1.69 11.68
N GLU A 133 -2.17 -2.61 11.98
CA GLU A 133 -0.81 -2.30 12.46
C GLU A 133 -0.03 -1.48 11.44
N ALA A 134 0.02 -1.93 10.18
CA ALA A 134 0.76 -1.26 9.11
C ALA A 134 0.28 0.17 8.83
N LEU A 135 -1.01 0.43 8.98
CA LEU A 135 -1.64 1.73 8.73
C LEU A 135 -1.86 2.56 10.01
N GLU A 136 -1.57 1.99 11.18
CA GLU A 136 -1.77 2.64 12.50
C GLU A 136 -3.24 3.09 12.72
N ILE A 137 -4.20 2.23 12.34
CA ILE A 137 -5.64 2.49 12.45
C ILE A 137 -6.38 1.28 13.02
N ALA A 138 -7.60 1.48 13.51
CA ALA A 138 -8.42 0.39 14.02
C ALA A 138 -8.83 -0.60 12.91
N PRO A 139 -8.95 -1.93 13.19
CA PRO A 139 -9.36 -2.93 12.20
C PRO A 139 -10.69 -2.62 11.51
N GLY A 140 -11.68 -2.09 12.23
CA GLY A 140 -12.95 -1.66 11.66
C GLY A 140 -12.80 -0.53 10.64
N THR A 141 -11.83 0.36 10.85
CA THR A 141 -11.48 1.43 9.91
C THR A 141 -10.83 0.87 8.65
N VAL A 142 -10.01 -0.19 8.75
CA VAL A 142 -9.45 -0.88 7.59
C VAL A 142 -10.57 -1.40 6.69
N LEU A 143 -11.56 -2.10 7.26
CA LEU A 143 -12.67 -2.66 6.50
C LEU A 143 -13.52 -1.60 5.81
N SER A 144 -13.86 -0.52 6.52
CA SER A 144 -14.64 0.58 5.94
C SER A 144 -13.87 1.34 4.85
N ARG A 145 -12.54 1.56 5.03
CA ARG A 145 -11.69 2.15 4.00
C ARG A 145 -11.58 1.24 2.78
N LEU A 146 -11.42 -0.07 2.99
CA LEU A 146 -11.32 -1.05 1.91
C LEU A 146 -12.59 -1.08 1.05
N ALA A 147 -13.77 -1.02 1.66
CA ALA A 147 -15.03 -0.95 0.93
C ALA A 147 -15.10 0.31 0.04
N ARG A 148 -14.82 1.49 0.61
CA ARG A 148 -14.82 2.76 -0.13
C ARG A 148 -13.73 2.80 -1.21
N ALA A 149 -12.56 2.23 -0.93
CA ALA A 149 -11.46 2.17 -1.87
C ALA A 149 -11.78 1.30 -3.09
N ARG A 150 -12.49 0.18 -2.90
CA ARG A 150 -12.98 -0.66 -4.01
C ARG A 150 -13.96 0.09 -4.91
N ASP A 151 -14.89 0.84 -4.33
CA ASP A 151 -15.83 1.64 -5.09
C ASP A 151 -15.11 2.74 -5.89
N ALA A 152 -14.14 3.43 -5.25
CA ALA A 152 -13.32 4.43 -5.91
C ALA A 152 -12.47 3.84 -7.05
N LEU A 153 -11.90 2.63 -6.87
CA LEU A 153 -11.14 1.96 -7.91
C LEU A 153 -11.99 1.58 -9.11
N LYS A 154 -13.20 1.05 -8.89
CA LYS A 154 -14.14 0.75 -9.96
C LYS A 154 -14.45 1.98 -10.81
N LEU A 155 -14.71 3.12 -10.16
CA LEU A 155 -14.93 4.39 -10.86
C LEU A 155 -13.71 4.83 -11.65
N ALA A 156 -12.51 4.73 -11.07
CA ALA A 156 -11.24 5.10 -11.72
C ALA A 156 -10.93 4.22 -12.95
N MET A 157 -11.39 2.97 -12.95
CA MET A 157 -11.28 2.02 -14.07
C MET A 157 -12.42 2.13 -15.08
N GLY A 158 -13.36 3.07 -14.91
CA GLY A 158 -14.50 3.23 -15.82
C GLY A 158 -15.57 2.15 -15.70
N VAL A 159 -15.54 1.33 -14.65
CA VAL A 159 -16.57 0.35 -14.37
C VAL A 159 -17.75 1.08 -13.72
N PRO A 160 -18.97 1.07 -14.30
CA PRO A 160 -20.11 1.73 -13.70
C PRO A 160 -20.37 1.18 -12.31
N ALA A 161 -20.62 2.09 -11.36
CA ALA A 161 -20.98 1.71 -10.00
C ALA A 161 -22.22 0.82 -10.05
N THR A 162 -22.12 -0.43 -9.60
CA THR A 162 -23.31 -1.23 -9.35
C THR A 162 -24.14 -0.50 -8.30
N PRO A 163 -25.43 -0.18 -8.59
CA PRO A 163 -26.27 0.45 -7.59
C PRO A 163 -26.25 -0.45 -6.34
N LYS A 164 -25.97 0.14 -5.19
CA LYS A 164 -26.14 -0.56 -3.91
C LYS A 164 -27.58 -1.06 -3.92
N ALA A 165 -27.76 -2.38 -3.94
CA ALA A 165 -29.08 -2.94 -3.68
C ALA A 165 -29.52 -2.33 -2.35
N ASP A 166 -30.59 -1.55 -2.37
CA ASP A 166 -31.24 -1.05 -1.17
C ASP A 166 -31.52 -2.26 -0.30
N VAL A 167 -30.70 -2.47 0.70
CA VAL A 167 -30.99 -3.41 1.77
C VAL A 167 -32.17 -2.77 2.49
N ASN A 168 -33.37 -3.18 2.08
CA ASN A 168 -34.63 -2.81 2.69
C ASN A 168 -34.56 -3.29 4.14
N VAL A 169 -34.08 -2.44 5.04
CA VAL A 169 -34.06 -2.69 6.48
C VAL A 169 -35.52 -2.56 6.93
N THR A 170 -36.25 -3.67 6.88
CA THR A 170 -37.58 -3.75 7.47
C THR A 170 -37.41 -3.49 8.97
N PRO A 171 -38.01 -2.42 9.54
CA PRO A 171 -37.86 -2.15 10.96
C PRO A 171 -38.58 -3.26 11.75
N PHE A 172 -37.81 -3.85 12.67
CA PHE A 172 -38.33 -4.89 13.58
C PHE A 172 -39.44 -4.29 14.44
N ARG A 173 -40.69 -4.65 14.15
CA ARG A 173 -41.85 -4.24 14.96
C ARG A 173 -41.77 -4.95 16.30
N ARG A 174 -41.50 -4.24 17.37
CA ARG A 174 -41.66 -4.70 18.74
C ARG A 174 -43.15 -4.88 19.02
N THR A 175 -43.62 -6.11 19.07
CA THR A 175 -44.93 -6.44 19.67
C THR A 175 -44.83 -6.30 21.16
N LYS A 176 -45.56 -5.34 21.73
CA LYS A 176 -45.83 -5.26 23.17
C LYS A 176 -46.90 -6.32 23.49
N THR A 177 -46.57 -7.19 24.45
CA THR A 177 -47.55 -7.94 25.25
C THR A 177 -47.55 -7.37 26.63
#